data_6c0ad05137d9d3bc8a58ded815387458
#
_entry.id   6c0ad05137d9d3bc8a58ded815387458
#
_cell.length_a   1.000
_cell.length_b   1.000
_cell.length_c   1.000
_cell.angle_alpha   90.00
_cell.angle_beta   90.00
_cell.angle_gamma   90.00
#
_symmetry.space_group_name_H-M   'P 1'
#
loop_
_entity.id
_entity.type
_entity.pdbx_description
1 polymer ?
#
loop_
_entity_poly.entity_id
_entity_poly.type
_entity_poly.pdbx_seq_one_letter_code
_entity_poly.pdbx_strand_id
1 'polypeptide(L)'
;YDREFPESARILMLKGAEVILVPNDCGSMQPRIRALSTRAYENMVAVAMANPNGDNAGCSCAYSPICWDRNGKCVDNTVLLADDKTEGIFYAEFDMEAIREYRNREMLGNTFRKVESYSRLLSKEIKEPFIRDGQNR
;
A
#
# COMPACT_ATOMS: atom_id res chain seq x y z
N TYR A 1 -7.31 10.30 0.59
CA TYR A 1 -6.68 10.78 -0.65
C TYR A 1 -5.22 10.33 -0.76
N ASP A 2 -4.41 10.51 0.27
CA ASP A 2 -2.94 10.26 0.26
C ASP A 2 -2.54 8.83 -0.15
N ARG A 3 -3.39 7.82 0.12
CA ARG A 3 -3.14 6.42 -0.29
C ARG A 3 -3.10 6.22 -1.80
N GLU A 4 -3.65 7.15 -2.59
CA GLU A 4 -3.61 7.07 -4.06
C GLU A 4 -2.18 7.29 -4.60
N PHE A 5 -1.32 7.95 -3.84
CA PHE A 5 0.05 8.28 -4.25
C PHE A 5 1.07 7.32 -3.64
N PRO A 6 1.92 6.70 -4.48
CA PRO A 6 2.94 5.76 -4.00
C PRO A 6 3.96 6.39 -3.06
N GLU A 7 4.22 7.69 -3.23
CA GLU A 7 5.18 8.43 -2.41
C GLU A 7 4.78 8.46 -0.93
N SER A 8 3.48 8.56 -0.62
CA SER A 8 2.98 8.57 0.76
C SER A 8 3.37 7.30 1.51
N ALA A 9 3.12 6.13 0.93
CA ALA A 9 3.49 4.86 1.54
C ALA A 9 5.03 4.71 1.64
N ARG A 10 5.75 5.17 0.62
CA ARG A 10 7.22 5.15 0.61
C ARG A 10 7.80 6.00 1.73
N ILE A 11 7.28 7.19 1.95
CA ILE A 11 7.72 8.10 3.02
C ILE A 11 7.46 7.46 4.39
N LEU A 12 6.29 6.85 4.60
CA LEU A 12 5.98 6.17 5.86
C LEU A 12 6.96 5.02 6.13
N MET A 13 7.25 4.19 5.14
CA MET A 13 8.24 3.12 5.26
C MET A 13 9.63 3.66 5.59
N LEU A 14 10.07 4.74 4.92
CA LEU A 14 11.37 5.37 5.19
C LEU A 14 11.46 6.00 6.58
N LYS A 15 10.32 6.37 7.18
CA LYS A 15 10.21 6.80 8.58
C LYS A 15 10.12 5.64 9.56
N GLY A 16 10.19 4.39 9.10
CA GLY A 16 10.23 3.21 9.94
C GLY A 16 8.89 2.50 10.14
N ALA A 17 7.85 2.87 9.39
CA ALA A 17 6.58 2.13 9.47
C ALA A 17 6.78 0.66 9.07
N GLU A 18 6.20 -0.24 9.84
CA GLU A 18 6.11 -1.67 9.56
C GLU A 18 4.69 -2.06 9.16
N VAL A 19 3.69 -1.29 9.62
CA VAL A 19 2.27 -1.42 9.28
C VAL A 19 1.72 -0.05 8.91
N ILE A 20 0.99 0.04 7.81
CA ILE A 20 0.26 1.24 7.40
C ILE A 20 -1.24 0.98 7.54
N LEU A 21 -1.90 1.77 8.38
CA LEU A 21 -3.34 1.75 8.55
C LEU A 21 -3.98 2.83 7.69
N VAL A 22 -5.00 2.44 6.92
CA VAL A 22 -5.66 3.30 5.94
C VAL A 22 -7.16 3.41 6.31
N PRO A 23 -7.57 4.38 7.13
CA PRO A 23 -8.97 4.73 7.23
C PRO A 23 -9.43 5.30 5.90
N ASN A 24 -10.52 4.77 5.35
CA ASN A 24 -10.98 5.09 4.01
C ASN A 24 -12.49 5.30 4.00
N ASP A 25 -12.96 6.08 3.05
CA ASP A 25 -14.36 6.25 2.72
C ASP A 25 -14.46 6.59 1.21
N CYS A 26 -14.57 5.57 0.39
CA CYS A 26 -14.78 5.76 -1.05
C CYS A 26 -15.31 4.50 -1.75
N GLY A 27 -15.80 4.70 -2.97
CA GLY A 27 -16.23 3.65 -3.88
C GLY A 27 -15.19 3.27 -4.94
N SER A 28 -15.61 2.47 -5.92
CA SER A 28 -14.79 1.99 -7.05
C SER A 28 -13.50 1.29 -6.58
N MET A 29 -13.65 0.32 -5.70
CA MET A 29 -12.55 -0.23 -4.91
C MET A 29 -11.57 -1.11 -5.68
N GLN A 30 -11.94 -1.70 -6.80
CA GLN A 30 -11.11 -2.69 -7.51
C GLN A 30 -9.68 -2.20 -7.86
N PRO A 31 -9.46 -1.01 -8.46
CA PRO A 31 -8.10 -0.53 -8.68
C PRO A 31 -7.38 -0.18 -7.37
N ARG A 32 -8.12 0.24 -6.34
CA ARG A 32 -7.56 0.68 -5.05
C ARG A 32 -7.04 -0.45 -4.20
N ILE A 33 -7.77 -1.57 -4.12
CA ILE A 33 -7.29 -2.77 -3.39
C ILE A 33 -6.02 -3.35 -4.04
N ARG A 34 -5.94 -3.34 -5.38
CA ARG A 34 -4.72 -3.73 -6.09
C ARG A 34 -3.55 -2.80 -5.79
N ALA A 35 -3.81 -1.48 -5.78
CA ALA A 35 -2.78 -0.50 -5.40
C ALA A 35 -2.28 -0.74 -3.97
N LEU A 36 -3.16 -1.02 -3.00
CA LEU A 36 -2.77 -1.30 -1.62
C LEU A 36 -1.94 -2.58 -1.49
N SER A 37 -2.30 -3.65 -2.21
CA SER A 37 -1.47 -4.85 -2.31
C SER A 37 -0.07 -4.52 -2.83
N THR A 38 0.03 -3.70 -3.88
CA THR A 38 1.31 -3.23 -4.42
C THR A 38 2.07 -2.37 -3.42
N ARG A 39 1.38 -1.49 -2.64
CA ARG A 39 2.03 -0.69 -1.59
C ARG A 39 2.66 -1.57 -0.51
N ALA A 40 1.98 -2.66 -0.12
CA ALA A 40 2.54 -3.62 0.83
C ALA A 40 3.81 -4.27 0.25
N TYR A 41 3.74 -4.77 -0.96
CA TYR A 41 4.84 -5.42 -1.68
C TYR A 41 6.07 -4.52 -1.85
N GLU A 42 5.93 -3.38 -2.54
CA GLU A 42 7.05 -2.52 -2.93
C GLU A 42 7.73 -1.80 -1.76
N ASN A 43 7.01 -1.62 -0.64
CA ASN A 43 7.53 -0.98 0.56
C ASN A 43 7.94 -1.98 1.66
N MET A 44 7.68 -3.27 1.48
CA MET A 44 7.90 -4.30 2.49
C MET A 44 7.28 -3.95 3.84
N VAL A 45 6.02 -3.49 3.83
CA VAL A 45 5.22 -3.15 5.01
C VAL A 45 3.87 -3.84 4.94
N ALA A 46 3.28 -4.16 6.08
CA ALA A 46 1.89 -4.58 6.11
C ALA A 46 0.97 -3.38 5.84
N VAL A 47 -0.14 -3.60 5.16
CA VAL A 47 -1.15 -2.58 4.89
C VAL A 47 -2.52 -3.10 5.27
N ALA A 48 -3.28 -2.34 6.06
CA ALA A 48 -4.66 -2.66 6.38
C ALA A 48 -5.56 -1.44 6.14
N MET A 49 -6.65 -1.64 5.40
CA MET A 49 -7.63 -0.60 5.08
C MET A 49 -9.01 -0.98 5.60
N ALA A 50 -9.65 -0.06 6.30
CA ALA A 50 -11.06 -0.12 6.64
C ALA A 50 -11.85 0.86 5.76
N ASN A 51 -12.92 0.36 5.13
CA ASN A 51 -13.80 1.13 4.27
C ASN A 51 -15.26 0.79 4.60
N PRO A 52 -16.18 1.76 4.71
CA PRO A 52 -17.59 1.48 4.90
C PRO A 52 -18.14 0.59 3.79
N ASN A 53 -19.04 -0.33 4.14
CA ASN A 53 -19.78 -1.09 3.16
C ASN A 53 -20.75 -0.18 2.37
N GLY A 54 -21.19 -0.62 1.21
CA GLY A 54 -22.16 0.11 0.37
C GLY A 54 -21.98 -0.20 -1.10
N ASP A 55 -22.90 0.29 -1.89
CA ASP A 55 -22.89 0.10 -3.34
C ASP A 55 -21.56 0.61 -3.93
N ASN A 56 -20.82 -0.31 -4.56
CA ASN A 56 -19.52 -0.02 -5.15
C ASN A 56 -18.42 0.46 -4.15
N ALA A 57 -18.62 0.25 -2.85
CA ALA A 57 -17.70 0.59 -1.76
C ALA A 57 -17.18 -0.69 -1.05
N GLY A 58 -17.11 -0.73 0.29
CA GLY A 58 -16.68 -1.92 1.03
C GLY A 58 -15.24 -2.32 0.74
N CYS A 59 -15.03 -3.63 0.58
CA CYS A 59 -13.73 -4.21 0.26
C CYS A 59 -12.62 -3.83 1.27
N SER A 60 -12.95 -3.76 2.56
CA SER A 60 -11.92 -3.67 3.61
C SER A 60 -10.90 -4.78 3.42
N CYS A 61 -9.62 -4.46 3.53
CA CYS A 61 -8.59 -5.41 3.13
C CYS A 61 -7.32 -5.29 3.98
N ALA A 62 -6.55 -6.36 4.00
CA ALA A 62 -5.23 -6.39 4.60
C ALA A 62 -4.26 -7.20 3.73
N TYR A 63 -3.06 -6.68 3.55
CA TYR A 63 -2.00 -7.26 2.75
C TYR A 63 -0.70 -7.35 3.53
N SER A 64 -0.07 -8.53 3.46
CA SER A 64 1.29 -8.74 3.93
C SER A 64 2.29 -8.24 2.89
N PRO A 65 3.50 -7.82 3.25
CA PRO A 65 4.57 -7.60 2.28
C PRO A 65 5.15 -8.90 1.71
N ILE A 66 4.92 -10.05 2.37
CA ILE A 66 5.53 -11.32 2.01
C ILE A 66 4.88 -11.87 0.74
N CYS A 67 5.60 -11.80 -0.38
CA CYS A 67 5.17 -12.28 -1.69
C CYS A 67 5.98 -13.49 -2.18
N TRP A 68 7.03 -13.87 -1.46
CA TRP A 68 7.82 -15.07 -1.71
C TRP A 68 8.13 -15.82 -0.41
N ASP A 69 7.99 -17.11 -0.44
CA ASP A 69 8.44 -17.98 0.64
C ASP A 69 9.98 -18.07 0.70
N ARG A 70 10.50 -18.86 1.66
CA ARG A 70 11.95 -19.08 1.81
C ARG A 70 12.59 -19.84 0.63
N ASN A 71 11.79 -20.48 -0.20
CA ASN A 71 12.24 -21.21 -1.38
C ASN A 71 12.14 -20.37 -2.66
N GLY A 72 11.72 -19.11 -2.55
CA GLY A 72 11.51 -18.20 -3.69
C GLY A 72 10.23 -18.49 -4.47
N LYS A 73 9.29 -19.26 -3.93
CA LYS A 73 7.99 -19.49 -4.54
C LYS A 73 7.06 -18.32 -4.21
N CYS A 74 6.35 -17.83 -5.24
CA CYS A 74 5.33 -16.80 -5.07
C CYS A 74 4.21 -17.26 -4.14
N VAL A 75 3.80 -16.39 -3.24
CA VAL A 75 2.64 -16.56 -2.36
C VAL A 75 1.70 -15.36 -2.51
N ASP A 76 0.41 -15.61 -2.34
CA ASP A 76 -0.58 -14.52 -2.30
C ASP A 76 -0.36 -13.70 -1.02
N ASN A 77 -0.22 -12.41 -1.16
CA ASN A 77 -0.01 -11.51 -0.04
C ASN A 77 -1.31 -11.00 0.61
N THR A 78 -2.46 -11.49 0.17
CA THR A 78 -3.77 -11.15 0.73
C THR A 78 -3.95 -11.84 2.08
N VAL A 79 -4.03 -11.06 3.15
CA VAL A 79 -4.36 -11.55 4.51
C VAL A 79 -5.86 -11.53 4.74
N LEU A 80 -6.52 -10.48 4.25
CA LEU A 80 -7.96 -10.27 4.33
C LEU A 80 -8.45 -9.51 3.10
N LEU A 81 -9.59 -9.93 2.59
CA LEU A 81 -10.38 -9.15 1.63
C LEU A 81 -11.86 -9.38 1.94
N ALA A 82 -12.51 -8.39 2.52
CA ALA A 82 -13.95 -8.39 2.76
C ALA A 82 -14.71 -8.09 1.45
N ASP A 83 -15.96 -8.50 1.40
CA ASP A 83 -16.88 -8.13 0.32
C ASP A 83 -17.36 -6.67 0.44
N ASP A 84 -18.23 -6.26 -0.45
CA ASP A 84 -18.80 -4.90 -0.51
C ASP A 84 -20.14 -4.76 0.23
N LYS A 85 -20.67 -5.83 0.82
CA LYS A 85 -22.04 -5.90 1.37
C LYS A 85 -22.07 -6.16 2.86
N THR A 86 -21.17 -6.98 3.36
CA THR A 86 -21.18 -7.42 4.75
C THR A 86 -20.66 -6.32 5.67
N GLU A 87 -21.52 -5.85 6.56
CA GLU A 87 -21.13 -4.98 7.66
C GLU A 87 -20.63 -5.83 8.83
N GLY A 88 -19.49 -5.44 9.42
CA GLY A 88 -18.96 -6.17 10.55
C GLY A 88 -17.54 -5.78 10.94
N ILE A 89 -17.02 -6.51 11.90
CA ILE A 89 -15.62 -6.42 12.32
C ILE A 89 -14.86 -7.59 11.68
N PHE A 90 -13.82 -7.27 10.94
CA PHE A 90 -12.95 -8.25 10.31
C PHE A 90 -11.58 -8.23 10.98
N TYR A 91 -11.00 -9.40 11.20
CA TYR A 91 -9.70 -9.53 11.84
C TYR A 91 -8.64 -9.91 10.81
N ALA A 92 -7.53 -9.16 10.82
CA ALA A 92 -6.33 -9.49 10.06
C ALA A 92 -5.17 -9.66 11.02
N GLU A 93 -4.41 -10.74 10.87
CA GLU A 93 -3.26 -11.04 11.71
C GLU A 93 -1.98 -10.92 10.89
N PHE A 94 -0.99 -10.20 11.41
CA PHE A 94 0.32 -10.04 10.82
C PHE A 94 1.41 -10.65 11.71
N ASP A 95 2.14 -11.62 11.20
CA ASP A 95 3.34 -12.11 11.85
C ASP A 95 4.48 -11.09 11.67
N MET A 96 4.67 -10.26 12.68
CA MET A 96 5.66 -9.18 12.62
C MET A 96 7.10 -9.69 12.61
N GLU A 97 7.37 -10.86 13.19
CA GLU A 97 8.71 -11.48 13.14
C GLU A 97 9.03 -11.97 11.73
N ALA A 98 8.09 -12.67 11.10
CA ALA A 98 8.23 -13.09 9.71
C ALA A 98 8.37 -11.90 8.75
N ILE A 99 7.63 -10.81 8.97
CA ILE A 99 7.75 -9.58 8.18
C ILE A 99 9.14 -8.96 8.34
N ARG A 100 9.67 -8.86 9.56
CA ARG A 100 11.01 -8.32 9.81
C ARG A 100 12.11 -9.19 9.18
N GLU A 101 11.99 -10.51 9.30
CA GLU A 101 12.90 -11.45 8.62
C GLU A 101 12.85 -11.26 7.10
N TYR A 102 11.66 -11.17 6.52
CA TYR A 102 11.46 -10.91 5.09
C TYR A 102 12.12 -9.60 4.65
N ARG A 103 11.94 -8.53 5.39
CA ARG A 103 12.57 -7.22 5.13
C ARG A 103 14.09 -7.27 5.16
N ASN A 104 14.67 -8.12 5.99
CA ASN A 104 16.13 -8.25 6.10
C ASN A 104 16.77 -9.00 4.93
N ARG A 105 16.03 -9.87 4.23
CA ARG A 105 16.55 -10.69 3.13
C ARG A 105 16.18 -10.21 1.74
N GLU A 106 15.09 -9.48 1.60
CA GLU A 106 14.56 -9.09 0.28
C GLU A 106 15.14 -7.76 -0.22
N MET A 107 15.06 -7.58 -1.55
CA MET A 107 15.73 -6.47 -2.23
C MET A 107 14.92 -5.18 -2.34
N LEU A 108 13.65 -5.19 -1.92
CA LEU A 108 12.73 -4.05 -2.06
C LEU A 108 12.87 -3.04 -0.90
N GLY A 109 11.88 -2.19 -0.72
CA GLY A 109 11.87 -1.17 0.32
C GLY A 109 12.96 -0.12 0.09
N ASN A 110 13.94 -0.05 0.97
CA ASN A 110 15.03 0.93 0.89
C ASN A 110 16.36 0.36 0.39
N THR A 111 16.46 -0.96 0.14
CA THR A 111 17.73 -1.68 -0.05
C THR A 111 18.51 -1.19 -1.27
N PHE A 112 17.88 -1.09 -2.43
CA PHE A 112 18.55 -0.76 -3.70
C PHE A 112 17.97 0.47 -4.40
N ARG A 113 17.50 1.45 -3.63
CA ARG A 113 16.94 2.69 -4.19
C ARG A 113 18.01 3.49 -4.92
N LYS A 114 17.65 4.03 -6.09
CA LYS A 114 18.50 4.90 -6.93
C LYS A 114 18.30 6.37 -6.56
N VAL A 115 18.61 6.74 -5.32
CA VAL A 115 18.26 8.04 -4.72
C VAL A 115 18.74 9.22 -5.58
N GLU A 116 19.90 9.12 -6.20
CA GLU A 116 20.46 10.16 -7.07
C GLU A 116 19.56 10.49 -8.28
N SER A 117 18.74 9.51 -8.70
CA SER A 117 17.81 9.68 -9.84
C SER A 117 16.48 10.32 -9.44
N TYR A 118 16.20 10.53 -8.16
CA TYR A 118 14.86 10.90 -7.67
C TYR A 118 14.64 12.40 -7.51
N SER A 119 15.58 13.24 -7.95
CA SER A 119 15.43 14.70 -7.87
C SER A 119 14.15 15.21 -8.55
N ARG A 120 13.70 14.55 -9.62
CA ARG A 120 12.45 14.87 -10.31
C ARG A 120 11.19 14.72 -9.45
N LEU A 121 11.19 13.83 -8.46
CA LEU A 121 10.06 13.69 -7.53
C LEU A 121 9.87 14.92 -6.61
N LEU A 122 10.89 15.76 -6.49
CA LEU A 122 10.86 16.98 -5.69
C LEU A 122 10.47 18.21 -6.53
N SER A 123 10.35 18.08 -7.85
CA SER A 123 9.97 19.17 -8.73
C SER A 123 8.52 19.57 -8.49
N LYS A 124 8.28 20.87 -8.39
CA LYS A 124 6.95 21.44 -8.35
C LYS A 124 6.36 21.74 -9.73
N GLU A 125 7.14 21.46 -10.78
CA GLU A 125 6.70 21.68 -12.15
C GLU A 125 5.66 20.66 -12.58
N ILE A 126 4.49 21.13 -12.97
CA ILE A 126 3.41 20.31 -13.54
C ILE A 126 3.37 20.57 -15.03
N LYS A 127 3.35 19.51 -15.83
CA LYS A 127 3.33 19.57 -17.30
C LYS A 127 2.11 18.87 -17.86
N GLU A 128 1.76 19.21 -19.10
CA GLU A 128 0.78 18.44 -19.84
C GLU A 128 1.12 16.92 -19.86
N PRO A 129 0.13 16.04 -19.78
CA PRO A 129 -1.33 16.28 -19.76
C PRO A 129 -1.91 16.45 -18.33
N PHE A 130 -1.12 16.76 -17.31
CA PHE A 130 -1.51 16.76 -15.89
C PHE A 130 -1.94 18.13 -15.35
N ILE A 131 -1.95 19.17 -16.21
CA ILE A 131 -2.42 20.51 -15.82
C ILE A 131 -3.95 20.47 -15.58
N ARG A 132 -4.39 20.97 -14.42
CA ARG A 132 -5.81 21.06 -14.04
C ARG A 132 -6.10 22.37 -13.35
N ASP A 133 -7.31 22.90 -13.52
CA ASP A 133 -7.76 24.09 -12.80
C ASP A 133 -7.75 23.83 -11.29
N GLY A 134 -7.25 24.80 -10.50
CA GLY A 134 -7.20 24.72 -9.04
C GLY A 134 -6.05 23.90 -8.45
N GLN A 135 -5.02 23.56 -9.21
CA GLN A 135 -3.86 22.81 -8.74
C GLN A 135 -2.96 23.58 -7.73
N ASN A 136 -3.10 24.89 -7.62
CA ASN A 136 -2.34 25.72 -6.68
C ASN A 136 -2.97 25.64 -5.27
N ARG A 137 -2.83 24.48 -4.61
CA ARG A 137 -3.20 24.32 -3.21
C ARG A 137 -1.96 24.11 -2.34
#